data_26a9b6ed69c2cd90c67c585b65a93f8f
#
_entry.id   26a9b6ed69c2cd90c67c585b65a93f8f
#
_cell.length_a   1.000
_cell.length_b   1.000
_cell.length_c   1.000
_cell.angle_alpha   90.00
_cell.angle_beta   90.00
_cell.angle_gamma   90.00
#
_symmetry.space_group_name_H-M   'P 1'
#
loop_
_entity.id
_entity.type
_entity.pdbx_description
1 polymer ?
#
loop_
_entity_poly.entity_id
_entity_poly.type
_entity_poly.pdbx_seq_one_letter_code
_entity_poly.pdbx_strand_id
1 'polypeptide(L)'
;MTRSEIHTVSEDRSLPVPFTPTRASDIYTMRTLETAAERDEAAALVQDRQNWLALRSLPLPAGADIPAQFRKTQTGSAGLFEDGKLLACLIPEQTPDLGWGQGPCLFLRSFYTLPSHPDDVTRLITLWASDFAARHDLLHVRAEVPTRQLPDPAPVAQLLNRFIDMGWVLYGPGRGQADEVARLELHAEHRPRLGALINCRVHLPQLTQRDRSTA
;
A
#
# COMPACT_ATOMS: atom_id res chain seq x y z
N MET A 1 2.70 4.08 83.52
CA MET A 1 3.28 2.88 82.93
C MET A 1 2.45 2.51 81.75
N THR A 2 2.85 2.97 80.56
CA THR A 2 2.11 2.78 79.29
C THR A 2 3.11 2.17 78.30
N ARG A 3 2.81 0.95 77.87
CA ARG A 3 3.64 0.10 77.03
C ARG A 3 3.30 0.40 75.58
N SER A 4 4.26 0.95 74.82
CA SER A 4 4.15 1.18 73.36
C SER A 4 4.40 -0.13 72.62
N GLU A 5 3.42 -0.54 71.84
CA GLU A 5 3.55 -1.62 70.89
C GLU A 5 4.13 -1.09 69.56
N ILE A 6 5.24 -1.65 69.16
CA ILE A 6 5.89 -1.37 67.90
C ILE A 6 5.25 -2.31 66.83
N HIS A 7 4.50 -1.73 65.90
CA HIS A 7 4.02 -2.41 64.70
C HIS A 7 5.16 -2.50 63.67
N THR A 8 5.62 -3.73 63.48
CA THR A 8 6.55 -4.09 62.40
C THR A 8 5.77 -4.17 61.10
N VAL A 9 5.98 -3.18 60.22
CA VAL A 9 5.47 -3.22 58.85
C VAL A 9 6.36 -4.15 58.04
N SER A 10 5.76 -5.27 57.61
CA SER A 10 6.38 -6.23 56.70
C SER A 10 6.37 -5.64 55.28
N GLU A 11 7.51 -5.21 54.76
CA GLU A 11 7.68 -4.83 53.35
C GLU A 11 7.59 -6.09 52.48
N ASP A 12 6.44 -6.24 51.85
CA ASP A 12 6.24 -7.22 50.78
C ASP A 12 7.01 -6.77 49.54
N ARG A 13 8.23 -7.28 49.38
CA ARG A 13 9.03 -7.11 48.16
C ARG A 13 8.47 -8.01 47.09
N SER A 14 7.44 -7.53 46.40
CA SER A 14 7.02 -8.10 45.13
C SER A 14 8.18 -8.05 44.14
N LEU A 15 8.73 -9.22 43.81
CA LEU A 15 9.74 -9.38 42.77
C LEU A 15 9.18 -8.88 41.43
N PRO A 16 9.97 -8.17 40.63
CA PRO A 16 9.50 -7.71 39.32
C PRO A 16 9.14 -8.95 38.47
N VAL A 17 7.90 -8.96 37.99
CA VAL A 17 7.41 -9.95 37.03
C VAL A 17 8.34 -9.91 35.81
N PRO A 18 8.92 -11.06 35.40
CA PRO A 18 9.79 -11.08 34.24
C PRO A 18 9.00 -10.58 33.03
N PHE A 19 9.54 -9.56 32.36
CA PHE A 19 9.03 -9.01 31.13
C PHE A 19 9.03 -10.14 30.10
N THR A 20 7.88 -10.76 29.89
CA THR A 20 7.70 -11.69 28.79
C THR A 20 7.77 -10.85 27.53
N PRO A 21 8.75 -11.04 26.62
CA PRO A 21 8.79 -10.30 25.38
C PRO A 21 7.49 -10.61 24.63
N THR A 22 6.64 -9.60 24.54
CA THR A 22 5.43 -9.63 23.75
C THR A 22 5.81 -10.06 22.35
N ARG A 23 5.16 -11.12 21.84
CA ARG A 23 4.98 -11.57 20.47
C ARG A 23 5.92 -10.89 19.48
N ALA A 24 6.73 -11.67 18.77
CA ALA A 24 7.47 -11.22 17.62
C ALA A 24 6.53 -10.35 16.77
N SER A 25 6.93 -9.11 16.54
CA SER A 25 6.16 -8.14 15.77
C SER A 25 5.73 -8.83 14.47
N ASP A 26 4.44 -8.85 14.19
CA ASP A 26 3.91 -9.40 12.95
C ASP A 26 4.65 -8.69 11.81
N ILE A 27 5.55 -9.41 11.17
CA ILE A 27 6.40 -8.86 10.11
C ILE A 27 5.58 -8.96 8.84
N TYR A 28 5.14 -7.82 8.34
CA TYR A 28 4.54 -7.75 7.02
C TYR A 28 5.56 -8.13 5.95
N THR A 29 5.13 -8.85 4.93
CA THR A 29 5.97 -9.18 3.78
C THR A 29 5.37 -8.59 2.51
N MET A 30 6.13 -7.71 1.86
CA MET A 30 5.79 -7.18 0.54
C MET A 30 6.61 -7.90 -0.50
N ARG A 31 5.98 -8.68 -1.39
CA ARG A 31 6.69 -9.51 -2.36
C ARG A 31 5.95 -9.64 -3.69
N THR A 32 6.69 -9.99 -4.73
CA THR A 32 6.12 -10.34 -6.04
C THR A 32 5.25 -11.60 -5.92
N LEU A 33 4.14 -11.64 -6.66
CA LEU A 33 3.25 -12.81 -6.74
C LEU A 33 3.84 -13.81 -7.75
N GLU A 34 4.50 -14.85 -7.24
CA GLU A 34 5.28 -15.78 -8.07
C GLU A 34 4.47 -16.94 -8.57
N THR A 35 3.53 -17.46 -7.78
CA THR A 35 2.75 -18.64 -8.12
C THR A 35 1.42 -18.30 -8.79
N ALA A 36 0.86 -19.24 -9.55
CA ALA A 36 -0.49 -19.09 -10.13
C ALA A 36 -1.53 -18.92 -9.01
N ALA A 37 -1.41 -19.69 -7.91
CA ALA A 37 -2.33 -19.62 -6.78
C ALA A 37 -2.35 -18.24 -6.12
N GLU A 38 -1.19 -17.60 -5.91
CA GLU A 38 -1.10 -16.24 -5.37
C GLU A 38 -1.71 -15.19 -6.30
N ARG A 39 -1.50 -15.36 -7.61
CA ARG A 39 -2.11 -14.47 -8.61
C ARG A 39 -3.63 -14.64 -8.68
N ASP A 40 -4.14 -15.87 -8.53
CA ASP A 40 -5.58 -16.12 -8.45
C ASP A 40 -6.18 -15.57 -7.16
N GLU A 41 -5.49 -15.66 -6.02
CA GLU A 41 -5.90 -15.04 -4.75
C GLU A 41 -5.98 -13.51 -4.89
N ALA A 42 -4.96 -12.88 -5.50
CA ALA A 42 -4.98 -11.44 -5.77
C ALA A 42 -6.12 -11.05 -6.72
N ALA A 43 -6.36 -11.82 -7.77
CA ALA A 43 -7.48 -11.59 -8.68
C ALA A 43 -8.84 -11.72 -7.98
N ALA A 44 -8.98 -12.67 -7.05
CA ALA A 44 -10.19 -12.83 -6.23
C ALA A 44 -10.38 -11.62 -5.29
N LEU A 45 -9.30 -11.17 -4.61
CA LEU A 45 -9.34 -9.96 -3.76
C LEU A 45 -9.81 -8.73 -4.56
N VAL A 46 -9.27 -8.55 -5.77
CA VAL A 46 -9.67 -7.44 -6.66
C VAL A 46 -11.14 -7.55 -7.03
N GLN A 47 -11.61 -8.74 -7.41
CA GLN A 47 -13.01 -8.97 -7.77
C GLN A 47 -13.94 -8.68 -6.59
N ASP A 48 -13.61 -9.16 -5.40
CA ASP A 48 -14.37 -8.90 -4.18
C ASP A 48 -14.43 -7.41 -3.85
N ARG A 49 -13.30 -6.71 -4.01
CA ARG A 49 -13.25 -5.26 -3.82
C ARG A 49 -14.10 -4.51 -4.83
N GLN A 50 -14.06 -4.91 -6.10
CA GLN A 50 -14.89 -4.31 -7.15
C GLN A 50 -16.39 -4.56 -6.87
N ASN A 51 -16.76 -5.76 -6.47
CA ASN A 51 -18.14 -6.07 -6.06
C ASN A 51 -18.58 -5.18 -4.87
N TRP A 52 -17.69 -5.01 -3.88
CA TRP A 52 -17.97 -4.16 -2.72
C TRP A 52 -18.15 -2.69 -3.12
N LEU A 53 -17.35 -2.17 -4.04
CA LEU A 53 -17.49 -0.82 -4.59
C LEU A 53 -18.79 -0.67 -5.37
N ALA A 54 -19.13 -1.62 -6.24
CA ALA A 54 -20.35 -1.63 -7.04
C ALA A 54 -21.62 -1.60 -6.16
N LEU A 55 -21.66 -2.42 -5.09
CA LEU A 55 -22.77 -2.45 -4.15
C LEU A 55 -22.99 -1.11 -3.42
N ARG A 56 -21.98 -0.25 -3.40
CA ARG A 56 -22.03 1.10 -2.79
C ARG A 56 -22.12 2.22 -3.81
N SER A 57 -22.34 1.87 -5.08
CA SER A 57 -22.36 2.82 -6.19
C SER A 57 -21.11 3.68 -6.28
N LEU A 58 -19.95 3.13 -5.87
CA LEU A 58 -18.66 3.80 -5.95
C LEU A 58 -18.00 3.56 -7.32
N PRO A 59 -17.12 4.47 -7.79
CA PRO A 59 -16.53 4.34 -9.11
C PRO A 59 -15.68 3.09 -9.23
N LEU A 60 -15.91 2.37 -10.32
CA LEU A 60 -15.04 1.28 -10.74
C LEU A 60 -14.15 1.79 -11.87
N PRO A 61 -12.87 1.37 -11.93
CA PRO A 61 -12.03 1.65 -13.09
C PRO A 61 -12.69 1.11 -14.35
N ALA A 62 -12.83 1.94 -15.39
CA ALA A 62 -13.46 1.54 -16.64
C ALA A 62 -12.51 0.74 -17.53
N GLY A 63 -13.06 -0.14 -18.33
CA GLY A 63 -12.49 -0.68 -19.57
C GLY A 63 -11.54 -1.85 -19.46
N ALA A 64 -10.96 -2.19 -18.34
CA ALA A 64 -10.03 -3.32 -18.22
C ALA A 64 -10.54 -4.40 -17.27
N ASP A 65 -10.41 -5.67 -17.66
CA ASP A 65 -10.54 -6.79 -16.72
C ASP A 65 -9.31 -6.77 -15.78
N ILE A 66 -9.43 -6.02 -14.69
CA ILE A 66 -8.34 -5.85 -13.73
C ILE A 66 -7.99 -7.18 -13.05
N PRO A 67 -8.95 -8.01 -12.59
CA PRO A 67 -8.63 -9.34 -12.09
C PRO A 67 -7.78 -10.18 -13.06
N ALA A 68 -8.07 -10.12 -14.36
CA ALA A 68 -7.27 -10.83 -15.35
C ALA A 68 -5.84 -10.28 -15.48
N GLN A 69 -5.61 -8.99 -15.20
CA GLN A 69 -4.25 -8.45 -15.20
C GLN A 69 -3.39 -9.06 -14.08
N PHE A 70 -3.94 -9.29 -12.90
CA PHE A 70 -3.22 -9.95 -11.79
C PHE A 70 -2.88 -11.41 -12.09
N ARG A 71 -3.64 -12.11 -12.93
CA ARG A 71 -3.34 -13.50 -13.37
C ARG A 71 -2.16 -13.60 -14.32
N LYS A 72 -1.83 -12.51 -15.01
CA LYS A 72 -0.72 -12.50 -15.98
C LYS A 72 0.63 -12.54 -15.28
N THR A 73 1.50 -13.45 -15.66
CA THR A 73 2.86 -13.58 -15.10
C THR A 73 3.75 -12.36 -15.37
N GLN A 74 3.51 -11.66 -16.47
CA GLN A 74 4.36 -10.57 -16.96
C GLN A 74 4.09 -9.22 -16.28
N THR A 75 3.05 -9.10 -15.45
CA THR A 75 2.65 -7.80 -14.87
C THR A 75 3.51 -7.34 -13.70
N GLY A 76 4.38 -8.21 -13.16
CA GLY A 76 5.17 -7.86 -11.98
C GLY A 76 4.32 -7.51 -10.75
N SER A 77 3.11 -8.08 -10.65
CA SER A 77 2.20 -7.81 -9.54
C SER A 77 2.81 -8.21 -8.21
N ALA A 78 2.53 -7.41 -7.18
CA ALA A 78 3.04 -7.60 -5.82
C ALA A 78 1.88 -7.66 -4.81
N GLY A 79 2.12 -8.33 -3.69
CA GLY A 79 1.18 -8.46 -2.58
C GLY A 79 1.81 -8.12 -1.24
N LEU A 80 1.02 -7.52 -0.36
CA LEU A 80 1.33 -7.35 1.05
C LEU A 80 0.69 -8.49 1.83
N PHE A 81 1.51 -9.22 2.58
CA PHE A 81 1.10 -10.38 3.38
C PHE A 81 1.36 -10.13 4.87
N GLU A 82 0.46 -10.65 5.69
CA GLU A 82 0.62 -10.79 7.14
C GLU A 82 0.36 -12.25 7.49
N ASP A 83 1.31 -12.93 8.11
CA ASP A 83 1.23 -14.37 8.44
C ASP A 83 0.80 -15.26 7.25
N GLY A 84 1.27 -14.93 6.05
CA GLY A 84 0.94 -15.65 4.82
C GLY A 84 -0.42 -15.31 4.20
N LYS A 85 -1.24 -14.47 4.84
CA LYS A 85 -2.51 -13.98 4.33
C LYS A 85 -2.32 -12.73 3.49
N LEU A 86 -2.88 -12.71 2.28
CA LEU A 86 -2.84 -11.54 1.41
C LEU A 86 -3.77 -10.44 1.94
N LEU A 87 -3.22 -9.26 2.23
CA LEU A 87 -3.97 -8.08 2.71
C LEU A 87 -4.22 -7.05 1.60
N ALA A 88 -3.29 -6.94 0.66
CA ALA A 88 -3.38 -6.02 -0.46
C ALA A 88 -2.60 -6.56 -1.66
N CYS A 89 -3.00 -6.13 -2.85
CA CYS A 89 -2.25 -6.38 -4.08
C CYS A 89 -2.18 -5.12 -4.94
N LEU A 90 -1.10 -5.01 -5.70
CA LEU A 90 -0.83 -3.87 -6.56
C LEU A 90 0.04 -4.25 -7.76
N ILE A 91 0.02 -3.40 -8.78
CA ILE A 91 0.91 -3.51 -9.94
C ILE A 91 1.83 -2.30 -9.93
N PRO A 92 3.07 -2.43 -9.41
CA PRO A 92 4.06 -1.37 -9.44
C PRO A 92 4.78 -1.37 -10.80
N GLU A 93 4.91 -0.20 -11.40
CA GLU A 93 5.64 -0.02 -12.65
C GLU A 93 6.66 1.11 -12.49
N GLN A 94 7.90 0.84 -12.84
CA GLN A 94 8.86 1.91 -13.02
C GLN A 94 8.65 2.51 -14.42
N THR A 95 8.36 3.79 -14.49
CA THR A 95 8.13 4.48 -15.76
C THR A 95 9.01 5.72 -15.89
N PRO A 96 9.62 5.94 -17.06
CA PRO A 96 10.44 7.14 -17.29
C PRO A 96 9.57 8.40 -17.40
N ASP A 97 8.36 8.28 -17.94
CA ASP A 97 7.43 9.38 -18.14
C ASP A 97 5.99 8.86 -18.20
N LEU A 98 5.10 9.50 -17.44
CA LEU A 98 3.66 9.24 -17.45
C LEU A 98 2.89 10.24 -18.33
N GLY A 99 3.58 11.19 -18.97
CA GLY A 99 2.92 12.33 -19.64
C GLY A 99 2.37 13.37 -18.67
N TRP A 100 2.64 13.22 -17.36
CA TRP A 100 2.36 14.20 -16.32
C TRP A 100 3.33 14.03 -15.15
N GLY A 101 3.62 15.14 -14.45
CA GLY A 101 4.73 15.19 -13.49
C GLY A 101 6.08 15.16 -14.20
N GLN A 102 7.16 15.37 -13.46
CA GLN A 102 8.52 15.39 -14.03
C GLN A 102 9.31 14.17 -13.63
N GLY A 103 10.06 13.61 -14.57
CA GLY A 103 11.04 12.55 -14.38
C GLY A 103 10.47 11.17 -14.09
N PRO A 104 11.38 10.19 -13.95
CA PRO A 104 11.00 8.81 -13.71
C PRO A 104 10.35 8.64 -12.33
N CYS A 105 9.39 7.72 -12.26
CA CYS A 105 8.66 7.46 -11.04
C CYS A 105 8.31 5.97 -10.87
N LEU A 106 7.95 5.60 -9.65
CA LEU A 106 7.22 4.38 -9.36
C LEU A 106 5.72 4.67 -9.55
N PHE A 107 5.11 4.09 -10.57
CA PHE A 107 3.68 4.22 -10.81
C PHE A 107 2.92 3.03 -10.20
N LEU A 108 1.94 3.31 -9.33
CA LEU A 108 1.05 2.31 -8.77
C LEU A 108 -0.21 2.23 -9.64
N ARG A 109 -0.17 1.37 -10.67
CA ARG A 109 -1.23 1.30 -11.68
C ARG A 109 -2.55 0.75 -11.13
N SER A 110 -2.49 -0.24 -10.27
CA SER A 110 -3.66 -0.88 -9.68
C SER A 110 -3.34 -1.23 -8.24
N PHE A 111 -4.15 -0.75 -7.31
CA PHE A 111 -3.94 -0.94 -5.90
C PHE A 111 -5.27 -1.30 -5.22
N TYR A 112 -5.33 -2.47 -4.59
CA TYR A 112 -6.50 -2.99 -3.91
C TYR A 112 -6.15 -3.54 -2.54
N THR A 113 -6.99 -3.25 -1.54
CA THR A 113 -6.87 -3.73 -0.17
C THR A 113 -8.09 -4.56 0.21
N LEU A 114 -7.93 -5.45 1.18
CA LEU A 114 -9.07 -6.10 1.83
C LEU A 114 -10.02 -5.04 2.42
N PRO A 115 -11.34 -5.20 2.29
CA PRO A 115 -12.32 -4.24 2.82
C PRO A 115 -12.28 -4.07 4.34
N SER A 116 -11.79 -5.07 5.08
CA SER A 116 -11.79 -5.11 6.55
C SER A 116 -10.72 -4.22 7.21
N HIS A 117 -9.62 -3.88 6.51
CA HIS A 117 -8.48 -3.14 7.06
C HIS A 117 -7.96 -2.07 6.07
N PRO A 118 -8.81 -1.17 5.56
CA PRO A 118 -8.41 -0.34 4.42
C PRO A 118 -7.37 0.72 4.78
N ASP A 119 -7.45 1.34 5.96
CA ASP A 119 -6.66 2.51 6.30
C ASP A 119 -5.24 2.15 6.73
N ASP A 120 -5.07 1.17 7.61
CA ASP A 120 -3.74 0.73 8.08
C ASP A 120 -2.94 0.11 6.93
N VAL A 121 -3.58 -0.76 6.14
CA VAL A 121 -2.94 -1.41 4.98
C VAL A 121 -2.56 -0.37 3.92
N THR A 122 -3.41 0.62 3.65
CA THR A 122 -3.10 1.71 2.71
C THR A 122 -1.91 2.53 3.18
N ARG A 123 -1.82 2.81 4.48
CA ARG A 123 -0.67 3.50 5.08
C ARG A 123 0.62 2.70 4.95
N LEU A 124 0.58 1.39 5.22
CA LEU A 124 1.74 0.51 5.04
C LEU A 124 2.23 0.49 3.58
N ILE A 125 1.32 0.40 2.61
CA ILE A 125 1.67 0.47 1.19
C ILE A 125 2.25 1.83 0.82
N THR A 126 1.70 2.93 1.34
CA THR A 126 2.22 4.29 1.12
C THR A 126 3.66 4.41 1.61
N LEU A 127 3.94 3.96 2.85
CA LEU A 127 5.28 3.97 3.42
C LEU A 127 6.25 3.10 2.63
N TRP A 128 5.81 1.87 2.28
CA TRP A 128 6.60 0.95 1.46
C TRP A 128 6.92 1.54 0.09
N ALA A 129 5.94 2.10 -0.61
CA ALA A 129 6.11 2.63 -1.96
C ALA A 129 7.10 3.82 -1.97
N SER A 130 7.01 4.73 -0.97
CA SER A 130 7.93 5.85 -0.81
C SER A 130 9.37 5.37 -0.58
N ASP A 131 9.60 4.43 0.35
CA ASP A 131 10.90 3.89 0.67
C ASP A 131 11.46 3.02 -0.49
N PHE A 132 10.61 2.23 -1.12
CA PHE A 132 10.98 1.40 -2.26
C PHE A 132 11.43 2.25 -3.46
N ALA A 133 10.68 3.30 -3.79
CA ALA A 133 11.06 4.24 -4.85
C ALA A 133 12.40 4.91 -4.55
N ALA A 134 12.62 5.40 -3.32
CA ALA A 134 13.88 6.01 -2.91
C ALA A 134 15.07 5.05 -3.03
N ARG A 135 14.91 3.77 -2.72
CA ARG A 135 15.97 2.74 -2.90
C ARG A 135 16.28 2.43 -4.37
N HIS A 136 15.39 2.78 -5.28
CA HIS A 136 15.56 2.63 -6.72
C HIS A 136 15.90 3.96 -7.43
N ASP A 137 16.39 4.97 -6.67
CA ASP A 137 16.78 6.29 -7.18
C ASP A 137 15.64 7.02 -7.91
N LEU A 138 14.39 6.73 -7.55
CA LEU A 138 13.21 7.42 -8.05
C LEU A 138 12.82 8.52 -7.07
N LEU A 139 12.47 9.71 -7.58
CA LEU A 139 12.10 10.85 -6.74
C LEU A 139 10.63 10.82 -6.31
N HIS A 140 9.80 10.12 -7.06
CA HIS A 140 8.35 10.16 -6.85
C HIS A 140 7.69 8.79 -6.98
N VAL A 141 6.64 8.59 -6.21
CA VAL A 141 5.60 7.59 -6.43
C VAL A 141 4.38 8.30 -6.99
N ARG A 142 3.74 7.72 -8.00
CA ARG A 142 2.54 8.30 -8.62
C ARG A 142 1.42 7.29 -8.67
N ALA A 143 0.19 7.79 -8.58
CA ALA A 143 -1.02 6.99 -8.68
C ALA A 143 -2.15 7.80 -9.34
N GLU A 144 -3.11 7.09 -9.92
CA GLU A 144 -4.32 7.67 -10.49
C GLU A 144 -5.54 7.07 -9.79
N VAL A 145 -6.42 7.92 -9.29
CA VAL A 145 -7.68 7.53 -8.66
C VAL A 145 -8.82 7.89 -9.61
N PRO A 146 -9.64 6.92 -10.07
CA PRO A 146 -10.80 7.22 -10.90
C PRO A 146 -11.75 8.20 -10.21
N THR A 147 -12.14 9.26 -10.94
CA THR A 147 -13.03 10.32 -10.42
C THR A 147 -14.32 10.42 -11.23
N ARG A 148 -14.69 9.35 -11.93
CA ARG A 148 -15.90 9.32 -12.76
C ARG A 148 -17.05 10.03 -12.06
N GLN A 149 -17.76 10.88 -12.79
CA GLN A 149 -18.90 11.65 -12.27
C GLN A 149 -19.90 10.72 -11.60
N LEU A 150 -19.87 10.71 -10.28
CA LEU A 150 -20.87 10.07 -9.45
C LEU A 150 -21.95 11.08 -9.10
N PRO A 151 -23.18 10.63 -8.86
CA PRO A 151 -24.22 11.49 -8.28
C PRO A 151 -23.78 12.14 -6.96
N ASP A 152 -22.95 11.44 -6.18
CA ASP A 152 -22.34 11.92 -4.94
C ASP A 152 -20.79 11.88 -5.04
N PRO A 153 -20.11 13.02 -5.03
CA PRO A 153 -18.65 13.10 -5.06
C PRO A 153 -18.00 12.86 -3.69
N ALA A 154 -18.78 12.85 -2.60
CA ALA A 154 -18.24 12.78 -1.24
C ALA A 154 -17.34 11.57 -0.97
N PRO A 155 -17.63 10.33 -1.42
CA PRO A 155 -16.77 9.18 -1.19
C PRO A 155 -15.40 9.30 -1.84
N VAL A 156 -15.32 9.87 -3.05
CA VAL A 156 -14.05 10.11 -3.75
C VAL A 156 -13.25 11.18 -3.03
N ALA A 157 -13.90 12.27 -2.61
CA ALA A 157 -13.25 13.33 -1.84
C ALA A 157 -12.69 12.80 -0.51
N GLN A 158 -13.42 11.95 0.21
CA GLN A 158 -12.94 11.30 1.43
C GLN A 158 -11.71 10.42 1.16
N LEU A 159 -11.71 9.64 0.08
CA LEU A 159 -10.56 8.82 -0.30
C LEU A 159 -9.33 9.70 -0.61
N LEU A 160 -9.50 10.76 -1.38
CA LEU A 160 -8.41 11.69 -1.70
C LEU A 160 -7.86 12.38 -0.45
N ASN A 161 -8.73 12.83 0.48
CA ASN A 161 -8.30 13.41 1.75
C ASN A 161 -7.46 12.42 2.58
N ARG A 162 -7.83 11.14 2.64
CA ARG A 162 -7.02 10.11 3.31
C ARG A 162 -5.63 9.98 2.68
N PHE A 163 -5.51 10.02 1.36
CA PHE A 163 -4.20 10.01 0.70
C PHE A 163 -3.39 11.26 1.07
N ILE A 164 -4.02 12.44 1.08
CA ILE A 164 -3.38 13.70 1.51
C ILE A 164 -2.88 13.59 2.96
N ASP A 165 -3.68 13.04 3.87
CA ASP A 165 -3.29 12.79 5.27
C ASP A 165 -2.11 11.81 5.41
N MET A 166 -1.89 10.97 4.41
CA MET A 166 -0.74 10.06 4.32
C MET A 166 0.47 10.66 3.60
N GLY A 167 0.42 11.95 3.23
CA GLY A 167 1.52 12.67 2.60
C GLY A 167 1.50 12.73 1.08
N TRP A 168 0.44 12.22 0.44
CA TRP A 168 0.26 12.39 -1.00
C TRP A 168 -0.16 13.82 -1.33
N VAL A 169 0.31 14.31 -2.46
CA VAL A 169 -0.06 15.61 -3.01
C VAL A 169 -1.03 15.39 -4.17
N LEU A 170 -2.14 16.10 -4.18
CA LEU A 170 -3.06 16.13 -5.31
C LEU A 170 -2.45 16.99 -6.42
N TYR A 171 -2.00 16.34 -7.48
CA TYR A 171 -1.37 17.02 -8.62
C TYR A 171 -2.42 17.72 -9.52
N GLY A 172 -3.65 17.20 -9.53
CA GLY A 172 -4.78 17.75 -10.26
C GLY A 172 -5.60 16.69 -10.99
N PRO A 173 -6.65 17.11 -11.71
CA PRO A 173 -7.41 16.23 -12.57
C PRO A 173 -6.63 15.84 -13.82
N GLY A 174 -6.94 14.70 -14.39
CA GLY A 174 -6.33 14.22 -15.62
C GLY A 174 -7.19 13.18 -16.33
N ARG A 175 -6.69 12.74 -17.46
CA ARG A 175 -7.28 11.62 -18.20
C ARG A 175 -6.37 10.41 -18.04
N GLY A 176 -6.90 9.34 -17.40
CA GLY A 176 -6.26 8.04 -17.35
C GLY A 176 -6.49 7.25 -18.64
N GLN A 177 -6.20 5.94 -18.62
CA GLN A 177 -6.37 5.09 -19.82
C GLN A 177 -7.81 5.04 -20.35
N ALA A 178 -8.80 5.09 -19.47
CA ALA A 178 -10.21 4.94 -19.84
C ALA A 178 -11.16 5.92 -19.14
N ASP A 179 -10.70 6.63 -18.10
CA ASP A 179 -11.53 7.47 -17.25
C ASP A 179 -10.89 8.82 -16.92
N GLU A 180 -11.70 9.73 -16.39
CA GLU A 180 -11.20 10.89 -15.65
C GLU A 180 -10.60 10.41 -14.33
N VAL A 181 -9.45 10.99 -13.97
CA VAL A 181 -8.70 10.60 -12.77
C VAL A 181 -8.23 11.82 -11.98
N ALA A 182 -8.11 11.64 -10.67
CA ALA A 182 -7.30 12.51 -9.85
C ALA A 182 -5.87 11.94 -9.82
N ARG A 183 -4.89 12.76 -10.12
CA ARG A 183 -3.46 12.43 -10.13
C ARG A 183 -2.87 12.73 -8.79
N LEU A 184 -2.21 11.73 -8.22
CA LEU A 184 -1.57 11.80 -6.91
C LEU A 184 -0.07 11.58 -7.05
N GLU A 185 0.71 12.39 -6.33
CA GLU A 185 2.15 12.27 -6.24
C GLU A 185 2.60 12.20 -4.78
N LEU A 186 3.51 11.28 -4.48
CA LEU A 186 4.14 11.13 -3.17
C LEU A 186 5.66 11.24 -3.35
N HIS A 187 6.31 12.03 -2.52
CA HIS A 187 7.76 12.10 -2.52
C HIS A 187 8.38 10.79 -2.01
N ALA A 188 9.41 10.32 -2.72
CA ALA A 188 10.15 9.14 -2.31
C ALA A 188 11.12 9.51 -1.18
N GLU A 189 11.06 8.75 -0.08
CA GLU A 189 11.88 9.00 1.10
C GLU A 189 12.40 7.68 1.66
N HIS A 190 13.71 7.58 1.83
CA HIS A 190 14.32 6.40 2.42
C HIS A 190 14.01 6.31 3.92
N ARG A 191 13.46 5.18 4.35
CA ARG A 191 13.00 4.90 5.72
C ARG A 191 13.74 3.69 6.31
N PRO A 192 14.94 3.86 6.89
CA PRO A 192 15.78 2.72 7.33
C PRO A 192 15.09 1.77 8.31
N ARG A 193 14.14 2.28 9.13
CA ARG A 193 13.42 1.49 10.13
C ARG A 193 12.25 0.69 9.54
N LEU A 194 11.84 0.97 8.32
CA LEU A 194 10.69 0.30 7.71
C LEU A 194 10.98 -1.19 7.45
N GLY A 195 12.24 -1.56 7.20
CA GLY A 195 12.66 -2.95 7.03
C GLY A 195 12.42 -3.85 8.25
N ALA A 196 12.27 -3.27 9.44
CA ALA A 196 11.90 -4.02 10.65
C ALA A 196 10.39 -4.32 10.71
N LEU A 197 9.56 -3.57 9.96
CA LEU A 197 8.12 -3.72 9.91
C LEU A 197 7.69 -4.46 8.64
N ILE A 198 8.29 -4.12 7.49
CA ILE A 198 7.94 -4.67 6.17
C ILE A 198 9.18 -5.31 5.53
N ASN A 199 9.19 -6.64 5.45
CA ASN A 199 10.19 -7.38 4.68
C ASN A 199 9.86 -7.24 3.18
N CYS A 200 10.77 -6.63 2.40
CA CYS A 200 10.53 -6.37 0.98
C CYS A 200 11.28 -7.36 0.09
N ARG A 201 10.55 -8.06 -0.78
CA ARG A 201 11.05 -8.99 -1.82
C ARG A 201 10.36 -8.73 -3.16
N VAL A 202 10.12 -7.47 -3.49
CA VAL A 202 9.54 -7.08 -4.77
C VAL A 202 10.64 -6.91 -5.80
N HIS A 203 10.47 -7.54 -6.97
CA HIS A 203 11.33 -7.38 -8.12
C HIS A 203 10.56 -6.62 -9.20
N LEU A 204 11.02 -5.43 -9.54
CA LEU A 204 10.48 -4.71 -10.70
C LEU A 204 11.08 -5.30 -11.98
N PRO A 205 10.27 -5.51 -13.03
CA PRO A 205 10.81 -5.76 -14.35
C PRO A 205 11.74 -4.58 -14.71
N GLN A 206 12.99 -4.88 -15.06
CA GLN A 206 13.91 -3.83 -15.52
C GLN A 206 13.29 -3.18 -16.75
N LEU A 207 13.31 -1.84 -16.80
CA LEU A 207 13.00 -1.08 -18.02
C LEU A 207 13.93 -1.58 -19.10
N THR A 208 13.44 -2.47 -19.96
CA THR A 208 14.15 -2.81 -21.18
C THR A 208 14.29 -1.51 -21.95
N GLN A 209 15.53 -1.06 -22.18
CA GLN A 209 15.86 0.08 -23.05
C GLN A 209 15.45 -0.27 -24.50
N ARG A 210 14.17 -0.49 -24.75
CA ARG A 210 13.62 -0.57 -26.09
C ARG A 210 13.08 0.81 -26.45
N ASP A 211 13.64 1.33 -27.55
CA ASP A 211 13.25 2.52 -28.32
C ASP A 211 13.96 3.84 -28.01
N ARG A 212 15.30 3.80 -27.92
CA ARG A 212 16.11 4.99 -28.30
C ARG A 212 16.70 4.90 -29.73
N SER A 213 16.10 4.10 -30.60
CA SER A 213 16.57 3.96 -31.98
C SER A 213 15.43 3.99 -32.99
N THR A 214 14.69 5.08 -33.03
CA THR A 214 13.96 5.52 -34.27
C THR A 214 13.51 6.96 -34.04
N ALA A 215 14.39 7.89 -34.28
CA ALA A 215 14.09 9.27 -34.62
C ALA A 215 15.21 9.76 -35.55
#